data_c1210fcc614d596f4858f09320c82621
#
_entry.id   c1210fcc614d596f4858f09320c82621
#
_cell.length_a   1.000
_cell.length_b   1.000
_cell.length_c   1.000
_cell.angle_alpha   90.00
_cell.angle_beta   90.00
_cell.angle_gamma   90.00
#
_symmetry.space_group_name_H-M   'P 1'
#
loop_
_entity.id
_entity.type
_entity.pdbx_description
1 polymer ?
#
loop_
_entity_poly.entity_id
_entity_poly.type
_entity_poly.pdbx_seq_one_letter_code
_entity_poly.pdbx_strand_id
1 'polypeptide(L)'
;MKSLGYVAQEGESEKYSLTLKLFELGAKALQNVDLIRSADIQMRELSNETRETIHLGALDEDSIVYIHKIDSMYNLRMHSRIGRRNPLHSTAIGKVLLAWRDRGEVEEILSHIEFTRSTKYTLDSTAALLPVLDKVREQGFGEDIEEQEEGLRCIAVPVFDRFGVVIAGLSISFPTLRFAEDRKSDYVKSLHCAARNISEQMGYRDYPF
;
A
#
# COMPACT_ATOMS: atom_id res chain seq x y z
N MET A 1 -15.67 26.17 -1.93
CA MET A 1 -16.22 25.35 -3.04
C MET A 1 -16.09 26.06 -4.39
N LYS A 2 -16.60 27.32 -4.55
CA LYS A 2 -16.46 28.10 -5.80
C LYS A 2 -15.00 28.43 -6.09
N SER A 3 -14.24 28.90 -5.11
CA SER A 3 -12.79 29.21 -5.21
C SER A 3 -11.93 27.98 -5.55
N LEU A 4 -12.39 26.79 -5.22
CA LEU A 4 -11.73 25.51 -5.50
C LEU A 4 -12.20 24.89 -6.83
N GLY A 5 -13.12 25.54 -7.55
CA GLY A 5 -13.60 25.08 -8.84
C GLY A 5 -14.58 23.89 -8.80
N TYR A 6 -15.11 23.50 -7.65
CA TYR A 6 -16.10 22.41 -7.53
C TYR A 6 -17.53 22.86 -7.84
N VAL A 7 -17.79 24.16 -7.79
CA VAL A 7 -19.09 24.78 -8.03
C VAL A 7 -18.90 25.96 -8.99
N ALA A 8 -19.70 26.03 -10.04
CA ALA A 8 -19.81 27.16 -10.95
C ALA A 8 -21.11 27.91 -10.70
N GLN A 9 -21.13 29.22 -10.97
CA GLN A 9 -22.33 30.06 -10.97
C GLN A 9 -22.60 30.57 -12.38
N GLU A 10 -23.81 30.37 -12.86
CA GLU A 10 -24.21 30.92 -14.17
C GLU A 10 -24.34 32.45 -14.10
N GLY A 11 -23.79 33.16 -15.10
CA GLY A 11 -23.50 34.55 -15.03
C GLY A 11 -24.71 35.50 -14.81
N GLU A 12 -25.94 35.13 -15.19
CA GLU A 12 -27.15 35.94 -15.03
C GLU A 12 -28.19 35.32 -14.06
N SER A 13 -28.00 34.08 -13.67
CA SER A 13 -28.86 33.41 -12.69
C SER A 13 -28.08 33.21 -11.42
N GLU A 14 -28.67 33.48 -10.25
CA GLU A 14 -28.04 33.17 -8.96
C GLU A 14 -27.90 31.64 -8.71
N LYS A 15 -28.09 30.82 -9.76
CA LYS A 15 -28.05 29.35 -9.66
C LYS A 15 -26.60 28.86 -9.67
N TYR A 16 -26.34 27.87 -8.84
CA TYR A 16 -25.07 27.17 -8.77
C TYR A 16 -25.19 25.80 -9.41
N SER A 17 -24.16 25.41 -10.17
CA SER A 17 -24.01 24.07 -10.74
C SER A 17 -22.75 23.38 -10.21
N LEU A 18 -22.78 22.06 -10.12
CA LEU A 18 -21.59 21.26 -9.82
C LEU A 18 -20.74 21.13 -11.09
N THR A 19 -19.44 21.19 -10.93
CA THR A 19 -18.51 21.05 -12.08
C THR A 19 -18.05 19.60 -12.24
N LEU A 20 -17.46 19.30 -13.42
CA LEU A 20 -16.81 18.01 -13.68
C LEU A 20 -15.72 17.66 -12.65
N LYS A 21 -15.11 18.65 -12.00
CA LYS A 21 -14.12 18.44 -10.96
C LYS A 21 -14.67 17.68 -9.74
N LEU A 22 -15.97 17.86 -9.42
CA LEU A 22 -16.61 17.08 -8.37
C LEU A 22 -16.85 15.63 -8.82
N PHE A 23 -17.16 15.42 -10.09
CA PHE A 23 -17.26 14.08 -10.69
C PHE A 23 -15.90 13.36 -10.66
N GLU A 24 -14.80 14.03 -11.01
CA GLU A 24 -13.45 13.50 -10.92
C GLU A 24 -13.11 13.07 -9.47
N LEU A 25 -13.48 13.89 -8.49
CA LEU A 25 -13.30 13.57 -7.07
C LEU A 25 -14.12 12.35 -6.66
N GLY A 26 -15.39 12.30 -7.07
CA GLY A 26 -16.29 11.18 -6.82
C GLY A 26 -15.83 9.89 -7.52
N ALA A 27 -15.35 9.99 -8.75
CA ALA A 27 -14.80 8.84 -9.49
C ALA A 27 -13.55 8.26 -8.80
N LYS A 28 -12.68 9.12 -8.27
CA LYS A 28 -11.52 8.68 -7.46
C LYS A 28 -11.96 8.01 -6.16
N ALA A 29 -12.98 8.55 -5.49
CA ALA A 29 -13.53 7.93 -4.28
C ALA A 29 -14.16 6.57 -4.59
N LEU A 30 -14.89 6.42 -5.70
CA LEU A 30 -15.47 5.16 -6.15
C LEU A 30 -14.41 4.11 -6.51
N GLN A 31 -13.30 4.50 -7.12
CA GLN A 31 -12.17 3.60 -7.38
C GLN A 31 -11.62 2.99 -6.09
N ASN A 32 -11.50 3.79 -5.03
CA ASN A 32 -11.05 3.30 -3.73
C ASN A 32 -12.07 2.36 -3.06
N VAL A 33 -13.37 2.59 -3.26
CA VAL A 33 -14.43 1.70 -2.74
C VAL A 33 -14.40 0.36 -3.46
N ASP A 34 -14.21 0.35 -4.78
CA ASP A 34 -14.09 -0.89 -5.56
C ASP A 34 -12.83 -1.66 -5.16
N LEU A 35 -11.70 -1.00 -4.95
CA LEU A 35 -10.46 -1.62 -4.51
C LEU A 35 -10.63 -2.32 -3.15
N ILE A 36 -11.22 -1.66 -2.16
CA ILE A 36 -11.40 -2.24 -0.82
C ILE A 36 -12.32 -3.46 -0.88
N ARG A 37 -13.41 -3.38 -1.64
CA ARG A 37 -14.35 -4.49 -1.82
C ARG A 37 -13.70 -5.68 -2.51
N SER A 38 -12.94 -5.44 -3.56
CA SER A 38 -12.21 -6.48 -4.28
C SER A 38 -11.12 -7.11 -3.42
N ALA A 39 -10.43 -6.30 -2.62
CA ALA A 39 -9.38 -6.75 -1.74
C ALA A 39 -9.91 -7.56 -0.54
N ASP A 40 -11.07 -7.23 0.02
CA ASP A 40 -11.60 -7.88 1.23
C ASP A 40 -11.70 -9.40 1.08
N ILE A 41 -12.17 -9.88 -0.07
CA ILE A 41 -12.30 -11.32 -0.35
C ILE A 41 -10.91 -11.98 -0.30
N GLN A 42 -9.96 -11.45 -1.06
CA GLN A 42 -8.61 -12.00 -1.16
C GLN A 42 -7.84 -11.89 0.18
N MET A 43 -8.03 -10.81 0.90
CA MET A 43 -7.42 -10.60 2.21
C MET A 43 -7.95 -11.58 3.25
N ARG A 44 -9.25 -11.94 3.20
CA ARG A 44 -9.83 -12.98 4.06
C ARG A 44 -9.27 -14.37 3.74
N GLU A 45 -9.10 -14.69 2.46
CA GLU A 45 -8.47 -15.95 2.03
C GLU A 45 -7.04 -16.06 2.54
N LEU A 46 -6.23 -15.01 2.36
CA LEU A 46 -4.88 -14.92 2.92
C LEU A 46 -4.87 -15.05 4.45
N SER A 47 -5.80 -14.38 5.13
CA SER A 47 -5.90 -14.46 6.59
C SER A 47 -6.30 -15.85 7.06
N ASN A 48 -7.17 -16.54 6.34
CA ASN A 48 -7.56 -17.93 6.66
C ASN A 48 -6.38 -18.91 6.48
N GLU A 49 -5.56 -18.70 5.43
CA GLU A 49 -4.38 -19.52 5.15
C GLU A 49 -3.26 -19.29 6.16
N THR A 50 -2.93 -18.03 6.43
CA THR A 50 -1.77 -17.65 7.25
C THR A 50 -2.10 -17.48 8.72
N ARG A 51 -3.37 -17.15 9.03
CA ARG A 51 -3.89 -16.75 10.34
C ARG A 51 -3.29 -15.47 10.89
N GLU A 52 -2.53 -14.73 10.07
CA GLU A 52 -1.83 -13.50 10.43
C GLU A 52 -2.59 -12.25 9.98
N THR A 53 -2.07 -11.09 10.39
CA THR A 53 -2.66 -9.79 10.02
C THR A 53 -2.37 -9.47 8.56
N ILE A 54 -3.41 -9.12 7.81
CA ILE A 54 -3.31 -8.69 6.42
C ILE A 54 -3.63 -7.20 6.34
N HIS A 55 -2.79 -6.43 5.64
CA HIS A 55 -3.04 -5.01 5.39
C HIS A 55 -3.10 -4.71 3.89
N LEU A 56 -3.96 -3.78 3.54
CA LEU A 56 -3.93 -3.04 2.28
C LEU A 56 -3.59 -1.59 2.59
N GLY A 57 -2.54 -1.08 1.99
CA GLY A 57 -2.09 0.30 2.19
C GLY A 57 -1.91 1.04 0.88
N ALA A 58 -2.25 2.31 0.86
CA ALA A 58 -2.06 3.21 -0.27
C ALA A 58 -1.08 4.33 0.10
N LEU A 59 -0.47 4.93 -0.92
CA LEU A 59 0.35 6.13 -0.73
C LEU A 59 -0.55 7.34 -0.59
N ASP A 60 -0.27 8.16 0.41
CA ASP A 60 -0.89 9.45 0.62
C ASP A 60 0.20 10.45 1.02
N GLU A 61 0.57 11.32 0.06
CA GLU A 61 1.69 12.24 0.18
C GLU A 61 3.01 11.52 0.48
N ASP A 62 3.53 11.68 1.69
CA ASP A 62 4.81 11.18 2.19
C ASP A 62 4.70 9.93 3.08
N SER A 63 3.53 9.31 3.14
CA SER A 63 3.23 8.21 4.07
C SER A 63 2.39 7.13 3.40
N ILE A 64 2.43 5.92 3.96
CA ILE A 64 1.38 4.93 3.68
C ILE A 64 0.20 5.15 4.61
N VAL A 65 -1.01 4.94 4.10
CA VAL A 65 -2.23 4.87 4.89
C VAL A 65 -2.83 3.48 4.76
N TYR A 66 -3.09 2.81 5.88
CA TYR A 66 -3.84 1.56 5.85
C TYR A 66 -5.29 1.83 5.50
N ILE A 67 -5.72 1.40 4.30
CA ILE A 67 -7.08 1.60 3.78
C ILE A 67 -7.99 0.40 4.08
N HIS A 68 -7.41 -0.78 4.31
CA HIS A 68 -8.13 -1.97 4.77
C HIS A 68 -7.23 -2.90 5.60
N LYS A 69 -7.87 -3.74 6.45
CA LYS A 69 -7.17 -4.63 7.37
C LYS A 69 -8.04 -5.83 7.72
N ILE A 70 -7.42 -7.01 7.80
CA ILE A 70 -7.95 -8.19 8.47
C ILE A 70 -7.07 -8.52 9.67
N ASP A 71 -7.65 -8.62 10.85
CA ASP A 71 -6.91 -8.94 12.07
C ASP A 71 -6.46 -10.41 12.07
N SER A 72 -5.27 -10.65 12.63
CA SER A 72 -4.79 -12.00 12.90
C SER A 72 -5.74 -12.78 13.81
N MET A 73 -5.86 -14.07 13.57
CA MET A 73 -6.62 -15.00 14.41
C MET A 73 -5.90 -15.32 15.72
N TYR A 74 -4.64 -14.90 15.88
CA TYR A 74 -3.88 -15.09 17.11
C TYR A 74 -4.04 -13.92 18.07
N ASN A 75 -3.95 -14.19 19.39
CA ASN A 75 -3.99 -13.13 20.40
C ASN A 75 -2.78 -12.20 20.31
N LEU A 76 -1.58 -12.75 20.12
CA LEU A 76 -0.37 -11.98 19.87
C LEU A 76 -0.35 -11.57 18.39
N ARG A 77 -0.60 -10.29 18.11
CA ARG A 77 -0.68 -9.74 16.77
C ARG A 77 -0.23 -8.29 16.71
N MET A 78 0.09 -7.82 15.53
CA MET A 78 0.38 -6.41 15.29
C MET A 78 -0.82 -5.52 15.64
N HIS A 79 -0.58 -4.50 16.45
CA HIS A 79 -1.59 -3.50 16.78
C HIS A 79 -1.57 -2.37 15.74
N SER A 80 -2.49 -2.44 14.78
CA SER A 80 -2.66 -1.45 13.72
C SER A 80 -4.13 -1.06 13.55
N ARG A 81 -4.38 0.07 12.87
CA ARG A 81 -5.75 0.57 12.61
C ARG A 81 -5.86 1.07 11.18
N ILE A 82 -7.04 0.91 10.58
CA ILE A 82 -7.38 1.59 9.31
C ILE A 82 -7.27 3.10 9.53
N GLY A 83 -6.74 3.82 8.53
CA GLY A 83 -6.46 5.24 8.59
C GLY A 83 -5.14 5.61 9.30
N ARG A 84 -4.41 4.65 9.88
CA ARG A 84 -3.09 4.92 10.46
C ARG A 84 -2.09 5.19 9.34
N ARG A 85 -1.34 6.29 9.50
CA ARG A 85 -0.18 6.63 8.65
C ARG A 85 1.07 5.93 9.19
N ASN A 86 1.90 5.44 8.28
CA ASN A 86 3.17 4.81 8.62
C ASN A 86 4.26 5.26 7.64
N PRO A 87 5.54 5.21 8.04
CA PRO A 87 6.65 5.63 7.19
C PRO A 87 6.79 4.77 5.92
N LEU A 88 7.21 5.42 4.83
CA LEU A 88 7.51 4.76 3.56
C LEU A 88 8.78 3.91 3.62
N HIS A 89 9.83 4.42 4.29
CA HIS A 89 11.18 3.82 4.25
C HIS A 89 11.31 2.54 5.07
N SER A 90 10.54 2.38 6.14
CA SER A 90 10.68 1.27 7.10
C SER A 90 9.58 0.20 7.03
N THR A 91 8.62 0.36 6.10
CA THR A 91 7.52 -0.61 5.95
C THR A 91 7.60 -1.36 4.63
N ALA A 92 7.20 -2.64 4.63
CA ALA A 92 7.16 -3.46 3.41
C ALA A 92 6.26 -2.84 2.33
N ILE A 93 5.07 -2.34 2.71
CA ILE A 93 4.14 -1.64 1.79
C ILE A 93 4.77 -0.38 1.24
N GLY A 94 5.40 0.44 2.08
CA GLY A 94 6.04 1.69 1.65
C GLY A 94 7.11 1.45 0.60
N LYS A 95 7.97 0.45 0.81
CA LYS A 95 8.99 0.06 -0.17
C LYS A 95 8.38 -0.40 -1.49
N VAL A 96 7.28 -1.17 -1.46
CA VAL A 96 6.54 -1.57 -2.67
C VAL A 96 5.98 -0.35 -3.39
N LEU A 97 5.31 0.56 -2.69
CA LEU A 97 4.71 1.74 -3.31
C LEU A 97 5.75 2.66 -3.95
N LEU A 98 6.95 2.77 -3.37
CA LEU A 98 8.06 3.54 -3.92
C LEU A 98 8.74 2.83 -5.10
N ALA A 99 8.92 1.50 -5.03
CA ALA A 99 9.70 0.75 -6.02
C ALA A 99 9.11 0.81 -7.45
N TRP A 100 7.80 1.06 -7.61
CA TRP A 100 7.13 1.17 -8.91
C TRP A 100 6.93 2.61 -9.39
N ARG A 101 7.49 3.60 -8.69
CA ARG A 101 7.47 4.99 -9.13
C ARG A 101 8.71 5.34 -9.94
N ASP A 102 8.63 6.42 -10.71
CA ASP A 102 9.80 6.95 -11.41
C ASP A 102 10.84 7.45 -10.41
N ARG A 103 12.11 7.31 -10.76
CA ARG A 103 13.23 7.65 -9.88
C ARG A 103 13.18 9.08 -9.37
N GLY A 104 12.83 10.04 -10.24
CA GLY A 104 12.71 11.45 -9.86
C GLY A 104 11.58 11.69 -8.85
N GLU A 105 10.44 11.04 -9.02
CA GLU A 105 9.32 11.10 -8.06
C GLU A 105 9.72 10.49 -6.70
N VAL A 106 10.43 9.37 -6.71
CA VAL A 106 10.96 8.75 -5.47
C VAL A 106 11.90 9.71 -4.74
N GLU A 107 12.86 10.31 -5.45
CA GLU A 107 13.82 11.24 -4.87
C GLU A 107 13.13 12.51 -4.31
N GLU A 108 12.10 13.01 -4.99
CA GLU A 108 11.28 14.12 -4.50
C GLU A 108 10.55 13.74 -3.22
N ILE A 109 9.82 12.61 -3.18
CA ILE A 109 9.14 12.13 -1.98
C ILE A 109 10.14 11.97 -0.82
N LEU A 110 11.26 11.30 -1.08
CA LEU A 110 12.28 11.03 -0.05
C LEU A 110 13.00 12.28 0.46
N SER A 111 12.98 13.38 -0.30
CA SER A 111 13.52 14.67 0.14
C SER A 111 12.65 15.37 1.20
N HIS A 112 11.38 15.01 1.29
CA HIS A 112 10.41 15.62 2.21
C HIS A 112 10.14 14.77 3.46
N ILE A 113 10.55 13.48 3.47
CA ILE A 113 10.32 12.63 4.63
C ILE A 113 11.47 12.71 5.63
N GLU A 114 11.13 12.51 6.90
CA GLU A 114 12.12 12.28 7.95
C GLU A 114 12.39 10.77 8.07
N PHE A 115 13.66 10.38 7.95
CA PHE A 115 14.08 9.00 8.17
C PHE A 115 14.14 8.69 9.68
N THR A 116 12.97 8.65 10.31
CA THR A 116 12.86 8.32 11.74
C THR A 116 13.33 6.91 12.01
N ARG A 117 14.34 6.76 12.84
CA ARG A 117 14.90 5.46 13.23
C ARG A 117 14.05 4.82 14.32
N SER A 118 13.17 3.87 13.96
CA SER A 118 12.30 3.17 14.90
C SER A 118 13.03 2.02 15.61
N THR A 119 13.98 1.36 14.92
CA THR A 119 14.78 0.25 15.45
C THR A 119 16.23 0.37 14.98
N LYS A 120 17.10 -0.51 15.43
CA LYS A 120 18.48 -0.61 14.94
C LYS A 120 18.59 -1.08 13.49
N TYR A 121 17.52 -1.64 12.93
CA TYR A 121 17.46 -2.16 11.57
C TYR A 121 16.84 -1.18 10.57
N THR A 122 16.26 -0.08 11.05
CA THR A 122 15.63 0.93 10.20
C THR A 122 16.66 1.55 9.25
N LEU A 123 16.31 1.60 7.96
CA LEU A 123 17.09 2.35 6.96
C LEU A 123 16.98 3.85 7.26
N ASP A 124 18.11 4.54 7.32
CA ASP A 124 18.23 5.91 7.84
C ASP A 124 18.51 6.96 6.77
N SER A 125 18.53 6.58 5.50
CA SER A 125 18.87 7.51 4.42
C SER A 125 18.33 7.07 3.06
N THR A 126 18.13 8.02 2.17
CA THR A 126 17.81 7.80 0.76
C THR A 126 18.83 6.87 0.10
N ALA A 127 20.12 7.08 0.35
CA ALA A 127 21.19 6.29 -0.23
C ALA A 127 21.13 4.80 0.18
N ALA A 128 20.69 4.51 1.42
CA ALA A 128 20.50 3.15 1.90
C ALA A 128 19.20 2.51 1.34
N LEU A 129 18.16 3.32 1.14
CA LEU A 129 16.85 2.82 0.69
C LEU A 129 16.84 2.51 -0.82
N LEU A 130 17.45 3.34 -1.66
CA LEU A 130 17.33 3.21 -3.12
C LEU A 130 17.76 1.85 -3.68
N PRO A 131 18.89 1.23 -3.27
CA PRO A 131 19.23 -0.13 -3.71
C PRO A 131 18.22 -1.19 -3.27
N VAL A 132 17.56 -0.96 -2.12
CA VAL A 132 16.50 -1.86 -1.63
C VAL A 132 15.26 -1.76 -2.51
N LEU A 133 14.89 -0.56 -2.97
CA LEU A 133 13.77 -0.36 -3.89
C LEU A 133 14.03 -1.05 -5.25
N ASP A 134 15.26 -0.95 -5.77
CA ASP A 134 15.65 -1.63 -7.02
C ASP A 134 15.46 -3.14 -6.87
N LYS A 135 15.92 -3.72 -5.75
CA LYS A 135 15.71 -5.14 -5.44
C LYS A 135 14.23 -5.50 -5.29
N VAL A 136 13.44 -4.67 -4.62
CA VAL A 136 11.99 -4.87 -4.47
C VAL A 136 11.31 -4.93 -5.83
N ARG A 137 11.67 -4.05 -6.76
CA ARG A 137 11.13 -4.04 -8.13
C ARG A 137 11.52 -5.29 -8.91
N GLU A 138 12.77 -5.75 -8.78
CA GLU A 138 13.29 -6.94 -9.45
C GLU A 138 12.61 -8.23 -8.95
N GLN A 139 12.53 -8.41 -7.63
CA GLN A 139 12.00 -9.64 -7.02
C GLN A 139 10.48 -9.68 -6.88
N GLY A 140 9.77 -8.53 -7.07
CA GLY A 140 8.32 -8.42 -7.02
C GLY A 140 7.72 -8.21 -5.64
N PHE A 141 8.51 -8.21 -4.56
CA PHE A 141 7.99 -8.02 -3.20
C PHE A 141 8.95 -7.21 -2.34
N GLY A 142 8.38 -6.50 -1.36
CA GLY A 142 9.11 -5.77 -0.32
C GLY A 142 9.04 -6.48 1.02
N GLU A 143 10.06 -6.28 1.85
CA GLU A 143 10.10 -6.79 3.22
C GLU A 143 10.34 -5.65 4.22
N ASP A 144 9.77 -5.81 5.39
CA ASP A 144 10.15 -5.12 6.61
C ASP A 144 10.64 -6.20 7.58
N ILE A 145 11.93 -6.16 7.91
CA ILE A 145 12.58 -7.12 8.80
C ILE A 145 12.95 -6.37 10.07
N GLU A 146 11.96 -6.23 10.96
CA GLU A 146 12.11 -5.50 12.23
C GLU A 146 12.52 -4.01 12.05
N GLU A 147 12.29 -3.42 10.88
CA GLU A 147 12.67 -2.03 10.60
C GLU A 147 11.69 -1.03 11.21
N GLN A 148 10.38 -1.33 11.16
CA GLN A 148 9.33 -0.50 11.73
C GLN A 148 9.15 -0.76 13.21
N GLU A 149 9.24 -2.02 13.64
CA GLU A 149 9.07 -2.44 15.03
C GLU A 149 9.85 -3.73 15.30
N GLU A 150 10.64 -3.78 16.38
CA GLU A 150 11.34 -5.01 16.78
C GLU A 150 10.33 -6.13 17.08
N GLY A 151 10.64 -7.34 16.63
CA GLY A 151 9.75 -8.49 16.77
C GLY A 151 8.69 -8.61 15.68
N LEU A 152 8.68 -7.73 14.67
CA LEU A 152 7.75 -7.81 13.53
C LEU A 152 8.50 -8.03 12.20
N ARG A 153 7.90 -8.86 11.35
CA ARG A 153 8.29 -9.02 9.94
C ARG A 153 7.07 -8.88 9.05
N CYS A 154 7.23 -8.15 7.94
CA CYS A 154 6.18 -8.01 6.95
C CYS A 154 6.71 -8.32 5.56
N ILE A 155 5.85 -8.94 4.74
CA ILE A 155 6.08 -9.09 3.29
C ILE A 155 4.93 -8.39 2.58
N ALA A 156 5.23 -7.61 1.54
CA ALA A 156 4.24 -6.91 0.73
C ALA A 156 4.49 -7.08 -0.75
N VAL A 157 3.40 -7.04 -1.54
CA VAL A 157 3.42 -7.09 -3.00
C VAL A 157 2.57 -5.96 -3.60
N PRO A 158 2.82 -5.55 -4.86
CA PRO A 158 2.07 -4.47 -5.50
C PRO A 158 0.68 -4.92 -5.94
N VAL A 159 -0.27 -3.98 -5.89
CA VAL A 159 -1.59 -4.08 -6.51
C VAL A 159 -1.68 -2.99 -7.58
N PHE A 160 -1.99 -3.39 -8.81
CA PHE A 160 -2.02 -2.52 -9.98
C PHE A 160 -3.44 -2.14 -10.38
N ASP A 161 -3.58 -0.94 -10.95
CA ASP A 161 -4.78 -0.51 -11.65
C ASP A 161 -4.72 -0.88 -13.15
N ARG A 162 -5.81 -0.60 -13.88
CA ARG A 162 -5.94 -0.84 -15.34
C ARG A 162 -4.85 -0.20 -16.20
N PHE A 163 -4.13 0.76 -15.70
CA PHE A 163 -3.04 1.46 -16.41
C PHE A 163 -1.66 0.90 -16.06
N GLY A 164 -1.58 -0.14 -15.22
CA GLY A 164 -0.33 -0.70 -14.73
C GLY A 164 0.35 0.15 -13.67
N VAL A 165 -0.40 1.07 -13.04
CA VAL A 165 0.09 1.88 -11.94
C VAL A 165 -0.14 1.14 -10.62
N VAL A 166 0.87 1.09 -9.75
CA VAL A 166 0.73 0.54 -8.40
C VAL A 166 -0.07 1.51 -7.53
N ILE A 167 -1.30 1.13 -7.21
CA ILE A 167 -2.25 1.93 -6.43
C ILE A 167 -2.30 1.54 -4.95
N ALA A 168 -1.85 0.34 -4.62
CA ALA A 168 -1.79 -0.15 -3.24
C ALA A 168 -0.70 -1.21 -3.07
N GLY A 169 -0.32 -1.46 -1.82
CA GLY A 169 0.46 -2.61 -1.40
C GLY A 169 -0.38 -3.53 -0.53
N LEU A 170 -0.32 -4.83 -0.81
CA LEU A 170 -0.94 -5.89 -0.02
C LEU A 170 0.12 -6.59 0.82
N SER A 171 -0.07 -6.73 2.14
CA SER A 171 0.95 -7.34 3.00
C SER A 171 0.40 -8.33 4.01
N ILE A 172 1.27 -9.27 4.42
CA ILE A 172 1.12 -10.10 5.60
C ILE A 172 2.11 -9.62 6.66
N SER A 173 1.65 -9.48 7.89
CA SER A 173 2.49 -9.07 9.03
C SER A 173 2.55 -10.16 10.08
N PHE A 174 3.76 -10.58 10.43
CA PHE A 174 4.05 -11.65 11.36
C PHE A 174 4.81 -11.13 12.58
N PRO A 175 4.52 -11.58 13.80
CA PRO A 175 5.53 -11.62 14.84
C PRO A 175 6.71 -12.51 14.39
N THR A 176 7.95 -12.07 14.61
CA THR A 176 9.16 -12.81 14.17
C THR A 176 9.19 -14.24 14.65
N LEU A 177 8.67 -14.50 15.86
CA LEU A 177 8.61 -15.85 16.45
C LEU A 177 7.71 -16.84 15.67
N ARG A 178 6.80 -16.35 14.81
CA ARG A 178 5.93 -17.18 13.96
C ARG A 178 6.32 -17.15 12.49
N PHE A 179 7.24 -16.29 12.11
CA PHE A 179 7.72 -16.23 10.73
C PHE A 179 8.60 -17.46 10.45
N ALA A 180 8.16 -18.33 9.55
CA ALA A 180 8.90 -19.49 9.10
C ALA A 180 9.68 -19.16 7.83
N GLU A 181 11.00 -19.07 7.91
CA GLU A 181 11.86 -18.67 6.79
C GLU A 181 11.77 -19.64 5.59
N ASP A 182 11.64 -20.93 5.86
CA ASP A 182 11.44 -21.99 4.86
C ASP A 182 10.09 -21.88 4.12
N ARG A 183 9.11 -21.21 4.71
CA ARG A 183 7.80 -20.93 4.09
C ARG A 183 7.70 -19.56 3.42
N LYS A 184 8.76 -18.75 3.45
CA LYS A 184 8.73 -17.40 2.85
C LYS A 184 8.27 -17.41 1.39
N SER A 185 8.77 -18.37 0.60
CA SER A 185 8.38 -18.47 -0.82
C SER A 185 6.89 -18.77 -0.99
N ASP A 186 6.27 -19.51 -0.08
CA ASP A 186 4.85 -19.79 -0.12
C ASP A 186 4.04 -18.52 0.23
N TYR A 187 4.44 -17.79 1.27
CA TYR A 187 3.80 -16.50 1.60
C TYR A 187 3.85 -15.50 0.45
N VAL A 188 5.00 -15.40 -0.24
CA VAL A 188 5.15 -14.54 -1.42
C VAL A 188 4.22 -15.00 -2.55
N LYS A 189 4.13 -16.30 -2.83
CA LYS A 189 3.22 -16.85 -3.85
C LYS A 189 1.76 -16.57 -3.55
N SER A 190 1.33 -16.80 -2.30
CA SER A 190 -0.05 -16.53 -1.87
C SER A 190 -0.38 -15.04 -1.98
N LEU A 191 0.55 -14.16 -1.58
CA LEU A 191 0.40 -12.72 -1.75
C LEU A 191 0.26 -12.32 -3.23
N HIS A 192 1.12 -12.83 -4.12
CA HIS A 192 1.04 -12.53 -5.54
C HIS A 192 -0.25 -13.05 -6.17
N CYS A 193 -0.71 -14.25 -5.78
CA CYS A 193 -2.00 -14.78 -6.22
C CYS A 193 -3.16 -13.83 -5.85
N ALA A 194 -3.21 -13.40 -4.59
CA ALA A 194 -4.22 -12.48 -4.11
C ALA A 194 -4.13 -11.11 -4.79
N ALA A 195 -2.93 -10.54 -4.92
CA ALA A 195 -2.72 -9.25 -5.55
C ALA A 195 -3.03 -9.26 -7.06
N ARG A 196 -2.74 -10.37 -7.74
CA ARG A 196 -3.15 -10.60 -9.14
C ARG A 196 -4.67 -10.56 -9.26
N ASN A 197 -5.39 -11.32 -8.44
CA ASN A 197 -6.85 -11.36 -8.47
C ASN A 197 -7.47 -9.97 -8.20
N ILE A 198 -6.89 -9.20 -7.28
CA ILE A 198 -7.32 -7.82 -7.01
C ILE A 198 -7.02 -6.94 -8.23
N SER A 199 -5.82 -7.01 -8.80
CA SER A 199 -5.40 -6.21 -9.95
C SER A 199 -6.25 -6.51 -11.20
N GLU A 200 -6.60 -7.78 -11.43
CA GLU A 200 -7.51 -8.19 -12.51
C GLU A 200 -8.92 -7.56 -12.35
N GLN A 201 -9.43 -7.50 -11.12
CA GLN A 201 -10.70 -6.82 -10.84
C GLN A 201 -10.58 -5.30 -11.01
N MET A 202 -9.37 -4.72 -10.82
CA MET A 202 -9.07 -3.32 -11.14
C MET A 202 -8.80 -3.09 -12.64
N GLY A 203 -8.85 -4.15 -13.47
CA GLY A 203 -8.72 -4.10 -14.93
C GLY A 203 -7.32 -4.35 -15.46
N TYR A 204 -6.37 -4.77 -14.62
CA TYR A 204 -4.99 -5.09 -15.01
C TYR A 204 -4.78 -6.60 -15.19
N ARG A 205 -4.49 -7.04 -16.43
CA ARG A 205 -4.37 -8.47 -16.78
C ARG A 205 -2.93 -8.98 -16.92
N ASP A 206 -1.98 -8.07 -16.99
CA ASP A 206 -0.57 -8.38 -17.27
C ASP A 206 0.27 -8.39 -15.98
N TYR A 207 -0.29 -8.94 -14.87
CA TYR A 207 0.39 -9.02 -13.58
C TYR A 207 1.71 -9.80 -13.72
N PRO A 208 2.89 -9.18 -13.41
CA PRO A 208 4.18 -9.68 -13.86
C PRO A 208 4.78 -10.83 -13.02
N PHE A 209 4.18 -11.20 -11.87
CA PHE A 209 4.74 -12.16 -10.90
C PHE A 209 3.86 -13.36 -10.65
#